data_f221a57d864151e35d1e3b7fe591b4f2
#
_entry.id   f221a57d864151e35d1e3b7fe591b4f2
#
_cell.length_a   1.000
_cell.length_b   1.000
_cell.length_c   1.000
_cell.angle_alpha   90.00
_cell.angle_beta   90.00
_cell.angle_gamma   90.00
#
_symmetry.space_group_name_H-M   'P 1'
#
loop_
_entity.id
_entity.type
_entity.pdbx_description
1 polymer ?
#
loop_
_entity_poly.entity_id
_entity_poly.type
_entity_poly.pdbx_seq_one_letter_code
_entity_poly.pdbx_strand_id
1 'polypeptide(L)'
;MPYGVLDAQRLSQASGVCLDRALDWWQKSMQTSKHKTYLVLAGYDIDGGQEITLRRAIVEQNLLEPELLSNIVELSATNEVALAQKIARVRTLLPVETITVFVETRNTVSVKAIFKRKFGKTLQIRKFKADFEFNHQWITTSTSFAWSSRNWFLRIWFELKRRMGRGLRKKIRYWFRS
;
A
#
# COMPACT_ATOMS: atom_id res chain seq x y z
N MET A 1 -0.41 0.61 -3.16
CA MET A 1 -0.22 -0.18 -1.91
C MET A 1 1.00 -1.07 -2.09
N PRO A 2 1.74 -1.39 -1.03
CA PRO A 2 2.87 -2.32 -1.10
C PRO A 2 2.37 -3.74 -1.27
N TYR A 3 3.01 -4.48 -2.17
CA TYR A 3 2.73 -5.89 -2.47
C TYR A 3 4.00 -6.74 -2.49
N GLY A 4 5.12 -6.14 -2.14
CA GLY A 4 6.38 -6.81 -1.90
C GLY A 4 7.29 -6.93 -3.10
N VAL A 5 8.43 -7.52 -2.81
CA VAL A 5 9.47 -7.85 -3.77
C VAL A 5 9.44 -9.35 -4.07
N LEU A 6 9.83 -9.71 -5.27
CA LEU A 6 10.02 -11.11 -5.66
C LEU A 6 11.42 -11.58 -5.25
N ASP A 7 12.42 -10.73 -5.49
CA ASP A 7 13.81 -10.94 -5.11
C ASP A 7 14.53 -9.58 -4.95
N ALA A 8 15.84 -9.60 -4.76
CA ALA A 8 16.65 -8.40 -4.53
C ALA A 8 16.60 -7.36 -5.66
N GLN A 9 16.18 -7.74 -6.85
CA GLN A 9 16.20 -6.89 -8.05
C GLN A 9 14.83 -6.67 -8.67
N ARG A 10 13.81 -7.42 -8.23
CA ARG A 10 12.50 -7.42 -8.87
C ARG A 10 11.36 -7.23 -7.87
N LEU A 11 10.44 -6.34 -8.22
CA LEU A 11 9.14 -6.27 -7.58
C LEU A 11 8.30 -7.51 -7.92
N SER A 12 7.42 -7.92 -7.00
CA SER A 12 6.36 -8.87 -7.36
C SER A 12 5.47 -8.26 -8.46
N GLN A 13 4.84 -9.12 -9.27
CA GLN A 13 3.97 -8.65 -10.34
C GLN A 13 2.89 -7.69 -9.82
N ALA A 14 2.27 -8.00 -8.69
CA ALA A 14 1.26 -7.12 -8.10
C ALA A 14 1.85 -5.77 -7.66
N SER A 15 3.11 -5.72 -7.21
CA SER A 15 3.80 -4.48 -6.87
C SER A 15 4.15 -3.67 -8.12
N GLY A 16 4.64 -4.31 -9.17
CA GLY A 16 4.93 -3.71 -10.47
C GLY A 16 3.69 -3.09 -11.10
N VAL A 17 2.62 -3.88 -11.29
CA VAL A 17 1.35 -3.39 -11.86
C VAL A 17 0.76 -2.25 -11.03
N CYS A 18 0.88 -2.31 -9.70
CA CYS A 18 0.44 -1.22 -8.83
C CYS A 18 1.20 0.07 -9.12
N LEU A 19 2.52 -0.04 -9.24
CA LEU A 19 3.40 1.10 -9.51
C LEU A 19 3.12 1.70 -10.88
N ASP A 20 3.05 0.88 -11.93
CA ASP A 20 2.77 1.32 -13.31
C ASP A 20 1.46 2.10 -13.40
N ARG A 21 0.38 1.55 -12.81
CA ARG A 21 -0.92 2.21 -12.78
C ARG A 21 -0.92 3.53 -12.00
N ALA A 22 -0.18 3.57 -10.90
CA ALA A 22 -0.08 4.77 -10.09
C ALA A 22 0.75 5.84 -10.81
N LEU A 23 1.85 5.46 -11.45
CA LEU A 23 2.73 6.34 -12.18
C LEU A 23 2.02 6.95 -13.41
N ASP A 24 1.40 6.12 -14.24
CA ASP A 24 0.61 6.57 -15.41
C ASP A 24 -0.50 7.57 -15.00
N TRP A 25 -1.24 7.26 -13.96
CA TRP A 25 -2.28 8.14 -13.45
C TRP A 25 -1.70 9.45 -12.90
N TRP A 26 -0.60 9.38 -12.17
CA TRP A 26 0.04 10.54 -11.56
C TRP A 26 0.60 11.49 -12.62
N GLN A 27 1.33 10.98 -13.63
CA GLN A 27 1.83 11.78 -14.75
C GLN A 27 0.69 12.48 -15.51
N LYS A 28 -0.41 11.76 -15.83
CA LYS A 28 -1.60 12.37 -16.44
C LYS A 28 -2.24 13.42 -15.56
N SER A 29 -2.28 13.20 -14.25
CA SER A 29 -2.82 14.17 -13.31
C SER A 29 -1.96 15.43 -13.22
N MET A 30 -0.65 15.31 -13.31
CA MET A 30 0.26 16.47 -13.33
C MET A 30 0.03 17.35 -14.56
N GLN A 31 -0.23 16.76 -15.71
CA GLN A 31 -0.51 17.49 -16.96
C GLN A 31 -1.87 18.17 -16.97
N THR A 32 -2.86 17.64 -16.30
CA THR A 32 -4.25 18.10 -16.36
C THR A 32 -4.70 18.91 -15.15
N SER A 33 -4.04 18.75 -14.00
CA SER A 33 -4.43 19.39 -12.75
C SER A 33 -3.72 20.73 -12.56
N LYS A 34 -4.47 21.74 -12.11
CA LYS A 34 -3.91 23.01 -11.63
C LYS A 34 -3.25 22.89 -10.24
N HIS A 35 -3.45 21.78 -9.57
CA HIS A 35 -2.93 21.56 -8.21
C HIS A 35 -1.76 20.60 -8.23
N LYS A 36 -0.79 20.84 -7.35
CA LYS A 36 0.37 19.97 -7.19
C LYS A 36 -0.06 18.60 -6.72
N THR A 37 0.36 17.56 -7.44
CA THR A 37 0.06 16.16 -7.12
C THR A 37 1.32 15.44 -6.67
N TYR A 38 1.24 14.66 -5.60
CA TYR A 38 2.36 13.91 -5.04
C TYR A 38 2.19 12.42 -5.29
N LEU A 39 3.28 11.73 -5.64
CA LEU A 39 3.35 10.28 -5.71
C LEU A 39 3.91 9.73 -4.40
N VAL A 40 3.15 8.88 -3.71
CA VAL A 40 3.63 8.22 -2.50
C VAL A 40 4.10 6.80 -2.84
N LEU A 41 5.41 6.58 -2.77
CA LEU A 41 6.01 5.26 -2.85
C LEU A 41 5.96 4.61 -1.47
N ALA A 42 5.14 3.61 -1.33
CA ALA A 42 4.95 2.90 -0.07
C ALA A 42 5.60 1.52 -0.12
N GLY A 43 6.23 1.10 0.97
CA GLY A 43 6.80 -0.24 1.13
C GLY A 43 6.61 -0.76 2.55
N TYR A 44 6.88 -2.05 2.76
CA TYR A 44 6.92 -2.63 4.08
C TYR A 44 8.34 -2.58 4.66
N ASP A 45 8.44 -2.34 5.99
CA ASP A 45 9.74 -2.32 6.71
C ASP A 45 10.37 -3.71 6.83
N ILE A 46 9.72 -4.76 6.34
CA ILE A 46 10.11 -6.16 6.55
C ILE A 46 11.34 -6.54 5.73
N ASP A 47 11.48 -5.93 4.58
CA ASP A 47 12.54 -6.21 3.61
C ASP A 47 13.68 -5.18 3.64
N GLY A 48 13.82 -4.45 4.74
CA GLY A 48 14.83 -3.39 4.86
C GLY A 48 14.62 -2.21 3.91
N GLY A 49 13.39 -2.00 3.44
CA GLY A 49 13.06 -0.91 2.51
C GLY A 49 13.31 -1.24 1.04
N GLN A 50 13.66 -2.48 0.73
CA GLN A 50 13.99 -2.90 -0.64
C GLN A 50 12.86 -2.62 -1.64
N GLU A 51 11.59 -2.81 -1.25
CA GLU A 51 10.45 -2.49 -2.12
C GLU A 51 10.42 -1.01 -2.53
N ILE A 52 10.71 -0.11 -1.60
CA ILE A 52 10.73 1.34 -1.88
C ILE A 52 11.90 1.67 -2.80
N THR A 53 13.08 1.12 -2.54
CA THR A 53 14.28 1.33 -3.35
C THR A 53 14.05 0.88 -4.80
N LEU A 54 13.48 -0.30 -5.02
CA LEU A 54 13.16 -0.79 -6.36
C LEU A 54 12.08 0.06 -7.03
N ARG A 55 11.03 0.46 -6.30
CA ARG A 55 10.00 1.36 -6.83
C ARG A 55 10.59 2.71 -7.23
N ARG A 56 11.50 3.24 -6.41
CA ARG A 56 12.17 4.50 -6.69
C ARG A 56 13.01 4.42 -7.97
N ALA A 57 13.83 3.38 -8.10
CA ALA A 57 14.64 3.15 -9.30
C ALA A 57 13.80 3.03 -10.57
N ILE A 58 12.66 2.29 -10.52
CA ILE A 58 11.75 2.17 -11.66
C ILE A 58 11.13 3.54 -12.02
N VAL A 59 10.72 4.32 -11.02
CA VAL A 59 10.15 5.64 -11.27
C VAL A 59 11.18 6.57 -11.91
N GLU A 60 12.40 6.60 -11.42
CA GLU A 60 13.48 7.43 -11.98
C GLU A 60 13.80 7.07 -13.43
N GLN A 61 13.75 5.78 -13.78
CA GLN A 61 13.95 5.32 -15.15
C GLN A 61 12.80 5.65 -16.11
N ASN A 62 11.58 5.82 -15.58
CA ASN A 62 10.36 6.01 -16.38
C ASN A 62 9.80 7.43 -16.31
N LEU A 63 10.41 8.33 -15.54
CA LEU A 63 10.01 9.73 -15.49
C LEU A 63 10.47 10.48 -16.74
N LEU A 64 9.51 11.14 -17.39
CA LEU A 64 9.78 12.01 -18.53
C LEU A 64 10.41 13.34 -18.11
N GLU A 65 10.10 13.80 -16.90
CA GLU A 65 10.53 15.09 -16.36
C GLU A 65 11.22 14.89 -15.00
N PRO A 66 12.55 15.03 -14.92
CA PRO A 66 13.31 14.84 -13.68
C PRO A 66 12.88 15.76 -12.52
N GLU A 67 12.35 16.94 -12.81
CA GLU A 67 11.88 17.91 -11.81
C GLU A 67 10.73 17.33 -10.96
N LEU A 68 9.98 16.39 -11.50
CA LEU A 68 8.89 15.71 -10.79
C LEU A 68 9.37 14.84 -9.62
N LEU A 69 10.66 14.48 -9.56
CA LEU A 69 11.24 13.75 -8.44
C LEU A 69 10.99 14.43 -7.08
N SER A 70 10.94 15.76 -7.07
CA SER A 70 10.62 16.56 -5.86
C SER A 70 9.20 16.33 -5.33
N ASN A 71 8.30 15.75 -6.13
CA ASN A 71 6.92 15.46 -5.77
C ASN A 71 6.72 14.00 -5.33
N ILE A 72 7.81 13.26 -5.13
CA ILE A 72 7.76 11.87 -4.66
C ILE A 72 8.02 11.85 -3.16
N VAL A 73 7.15 11.12 -2.45
CA VAL A 73 7.24 10.90 -1.00
C VAL A 73 7.42 9.41 -0.75
N GLU A 74 8.47 9.04 -0.06
CA GLU A 74 8.76 7.65 0.31
C GLU A 74 8.29 7.36 1.73
N LEU A 75 7.52 6.30 1.91
CA LEU A 75 6.98 5.91 3.21
C LEU A 75 7.09 4.40 3.43
N SER A 76 7.90 3.99 4.39
CA SER A 76 7.91 2.63 4.88
C SER A 76 6.94 2.43 6.05
N ALA A 77 6.39 1.25 6.22
CA ALA A 77 5.49 0.94 7.32
C ALA A 77 5.42 -0.57 7.60
N THR A 78 5.16 -0.94 8.83
CA THR A 78 5.03 -2.35 9.23
C THR A 78 3.72 -3.02 8.76
N ASN A 79 2.72 -2.23 8.40
CA ASN A 79 1.41 -2.69 7.94
C ASN A 79 0.57 -1.54 7.38
N GLU A 80 -0.57 -1.86 6.76
CA GLU A 80 -1.46 -0.89 6.12
C GLU A 80 -2.04 0.15 7.09
N VAL A 81 -2.24 -0.21 8.35
CA VAL A 81 -2.76 0.74 9.37
C VAL A 81 -1.69 1.78 9.69
N ALA A 82 -0.44 1.33 9.90
CA ALA A 82 0.69 2.22 10.14
C ALA A 82 0.96 3.11 8.91
N LEU A 83 0.86 2.54 7.70
CA LEU A 83 0.98 3.29 6.46
C LEU A 83 -0.08 4.39 6.35
N ALA A 84 -1.35 4.08 6.58
CA ALA A 84 -2.42 5.06 6.57
C ALA A 84 -2.20 6.17 7.61
N GLN A 85 -1.60 5.85 8.76
CA GLN A 85 -1.23 6.84 9.79
C GLN A 85 -0.09 7.74 9.32
N LYS A 86 0.96 7.17 8.71
CA LYS A 86 2.10 7.95 8.16
C LYS A 86 1.62 8.88 7.05
N ILE A 87 0.80 8.40 6.11
CA ILE A 87 0.21 9.23 5.04
C ILE A 87 -0.63 10.37 5.64
N ALA A 88 -1.44 10.10 6.67
CA ALA A 88 -2.23 11.13 7.32
C ALA A 88 -1.37 12.23 7.95
N ARG A 89 -0.20 11.89 8.50
CA ARG A 89 0.77 12.86 9.03
C ARG A 89 1.41 13.68 7.91
N VAL A 90 1.87 13.02 6.85
CA VAL A 90 2.47 13.71 5.70
C VAL A 90 1.45 14.65 5.04
N ARG A 91 0.18 14.23 4.95
CA ARG A 91 -0.89 15.05 4.40
C ARG A 91 -1.06 16.39 5.13
N THR A 92 -0.82 16.46 6.44
CA THR A 92 -0.91 17.74 7.17
C THR A 92 0.16 18.74 6.78
N LEU A 93 1.23 18.27 6.14
CA LEU A 93 2.36 19.09 5.68
C LEU A 93 2.24 19.47 4.20
N LEU A 94 1.32 18.86 3.47
CA LEU A 94 1.15 19.04 2.04
C LEU A 94 -0.26 19.59 1.73
N PRO A 95 -0.39 20.52 0.77
CA PRO A 95 -1.68 21.09 0.36
C PRO A 95 -2.46 20.10 -0.53
N VAL A 96 -2.85 18.95 0.02
CA VAL A 96 -3.57 17.91 -0.73
C VAL A 96 -5.00 17.73 -0.22
N GLU A 97 -5.95 17.76 -1.13
CA GLU A 97 -7.37 17.59 -0.85
C GLU A 97 -7.79 16.12 -0.95
N THR A 98 -7.31 15.41 -1.96
CA THR A 98 -7.73 14.07 -2.30
C THR A 98 -6.58 13.07 -2.19
N ILE A 99 -6.88 11.88 -1.69
CA ILE A 99 -5.95 10.75 -1.65
C ILE A 99 -6.48 9.64 -2.54
N THR A 100 -5.73 9.32 -3.59
CA THR A 100 -6.02 8.19 -4.47
C THR A 100 -5.14 7.00 -4.09
N VAL A 101 -5.76 5.85 -3.83
CA VAL A 101 -5.05 4.61 -3.46
C VAL A 101 -5.29 3.55 -4.52
N PHE A 102 -4.21 3.03 -5.09
CA PHE A 102 -4.24 1.91 -6.01
C PHE A 102 -4.23 0.60 -5.24
N VAL A 103 -5.19 -0.26 -5.49
CA VAL A 103 -5.41 -1.48 -4.71
C VAL A 103 -5.71 -2.65 -5.64
N GLU A 104 -5.01 -3.75 -5.45
CA GLU A 104 -5.35 -5.00 -6.10
C GLU A 104 -6.75 -5.45 -5.65
N THR A 105 -7.55 -5.95 -6.59
CA THR A 105 -8.99 -6.20 -6.41
C THR A 105 -9.31 -7.07 -5.18
N ARG A 106 -8.50 -8.09 -4.90
CA ARG A 106 -8.67 -9.00 -3.75
C ARG A 106 -8.54 -8.32 -2.39
N ASN A 107 -7.79 -7.21 -2.32
CA ASN A 107 -7.53 -6.48 -1.07
C ASN A 107 -8.38 -5.23 -0.89
N THR A 108 -9.24 -4.93 -1.85
CA THR A 108 -10.03 -3.69 -1.86
C THR A 108 -10.82 -3.49 -0.57
N VAL A 109 -11.43 -4.55 -0.05
CA VAL A 109 -12.35 -4.43 1.10
C VAL A 109 -11.59 -4.01 2.36
N SER A 110 -10.47 -4.68 2.69
CA SER A 110 -9.69 -4.35 3.88
C SER A 110 -8.98 -3.01 3.77
N VAL A 111 -8.36 -2.73 2.63
CA VAL A 111 -7.67 -1.47 2.39
C VAL A 111 -8.67 -0.31 2.43
N LYS A 112 -9.82 -0.44 1.77
CA LYS A 112 -10.88 0.58 1.82
C LYS A 112 -11.33 0.85 3.25
N ALA A 113 -11.54 -0.19 4.07
CA ALA A 113 -11.98 -0.03 5.46
C ALA A 113 -10.93 0.72 6.31
N ILE A 114 -9.64 0.40 6.14
CA ILE A 114 -8.54 1.04 6.86
C ILE A 114 -8.42 2.52 6.45
N PHE A 115 -8.32 2.77 5.16
CA PHE A 115 -8.09 4.11 4.64
C PHE A 115 -9.32 5.02 4.78
N LYS A 116 -10.54 4.50 4.57
CA LYS A 116 -11.78 5.27 4.77
C LYS A 116 -11.91 5.80 6.20
N ARG A 117 -11.47 5.02 7.20
CA ARG A 117 -11.46 5.47 8.60
C ARG A 117 -10.55 6.69 8.82
N LYS A 118 -9.47 6.83 8.05
CA LYS A 118 -8.52 7.93 8.19
C LYS A 118 -8.84 9.13 7.30
N PHE A 119 -9.34 8.90 6.09
CA PHE A 119 -9.45 9.93 5.06
C PHE A 119 -10.90 10.26 4.68
N GLY A 120 -11.87 9.45 5.11
CA GLY A 120 -13.30 9.74 4.92
C GLY A 120 -13.68 9.94 3.46
N LYS A 121 -14.30 11.07 3.16
CA LYS A 121 -14.77 11.44 1.82
C LYS A 121 -13.64 11.81 0.84
N THR A 122 -12.46 12.14 1.34
CA THR A 122 -11.31 12.53 0.49
C THR A 122 -10.58 11.33 -0.12
N LEU A 123 -11.00 10.10 0.22
CA LEU A 123 -10.41 8.87 -0.29
C LEU A 123 -11.04 8.44 -1.61
N GLN A 124 -10.20 8.25 -2.62
CA GLN A 124 -10.53 7.58 -3.86
C GLN A 124 -9.81 6.23 -3.93
N ILE A 125 -10.51 5.18 -4.39
CA ILE A 125 -9.95 3.85 -4.57
C ILE A 125 -9.96 3.49 -6.05
N ARG A 126 -8.79 3.21 -6.60
CA ARG A 126 -8.62 2.67 -7.95
C ARG A 126 -8.18 1.22 -7.87
N LYS A 127 -8.98 0.35 -8.48
CA LYS A 127 -8.76 -1.10 -8.47
C LYS A 127 -7.96 -1.53 -9.68
N PHE A 128 -7.10 -2.53 -9.51
CA PHE A 128 -6.45 -3.24 -10.60
C PHE A 128 -6.45 -4.74 -10.33
N LYS A 129 -6.18 -5.54 -11.37
CA LYS A 129 -5.95 -6.98 -11.28
C LYS A 129 -4.49 -7.24 -11.57
N ALA A 130 -3.90 -8.15 -10.84
CA ALA A 130 -2.57 -8.68 -11.10
C ALA A 130 -2.57 -10.17 -10.77
N ASP A 131 -1.72 -10.93 -11.45
CA ASP A 131 -1.45 -12.30 -11.05
C ASP A 131 -0.68 -12.30 -9.75
N PHE A 132 -0.79 -13.40 -9.02
CA PHE A 132 -0.22 -13.48 -7.69
C PHE A 132 1.06 -14.31 -7.71
N GLU A 133 2.17 -13.66 -7.49
CA GLU A 133 3.46 -14.29 -7.29
C GLU A 133 3.76 -14.40 -5.80
N PHE A 134 4.29 -15.55 -5.38
CA PHE A 134 4.70 -15.79 -4.02
C PHE A 134 6.21 -15.62 -3.87
N ASN A 135 6.61 -14.74 -2.97
CA ASN A 135 7.93 -14.80 -2.38
C ASN A 135 7.86 -15.69 -1.12
N HIS A 136 8.60 -16.77 -1.08
CA HIS A 136 8.63 -17.69 0.06
C HIS A 136 9.09 -17.02 1.36
N GLN A 137 10.00 -16.05 1.30
CA GLN A 137 10.42 -15.26 2.46
C GLN A 137 9.26 -14.44 3.05
N TRP A 138 8.36 -13.96 2.23
CA TRP A 138 7.16 -13.23 2.66
C TRP A 138 6.18 -14.11 3.42
N ILE A 139 6.12 -15.39 3.11
CA ILE A 139 5.25 -16.34 3.81
C ILE A 139 5.69 -16.52 5.26
N THR A 140 6.99 -16.44 5.53
CA THR A 140 7.54 -16.65 6.87
C THR A 140 7.55 -15.38 7.72
N THR A 141 7.65 -14.20 7.13
CA THR A 141 7.90 -12.96 7.86
C THR A 141 6.70 -12.01 7.93
N SER A 142 5.94 -11.80 6.86
CA SER A 142 4.84 -10.83 6.86
C SER A 142 3.45 -11.40 6.70
N THR A 143 3.38 -12.68 6.62
CA THR A 143 2.27 -13.45 7.12
C THR A 143 0.85 -13.10 6.70
N SER A 144 0.35 -11.91 6.89
CA SER A 144 -1.09 -11.70 6.74
C SER A 144 -1.54 -11.68 5.28
N PHE A 145 -0.75 -11.09 4.38
CA PHE A 145 -1.16 -10.96 2.98
C PHE A 145 -0.90 -12.23 2.18
N ALA A 146 0.31 -12.77 2.25
CA ALA A 146 0.68 -14.00 1.54
C ALA A 146 -0.15 -15.21 2.02
N TRP A 147 -0.42 -15.30 3.31
CA TRP A 147 -1.27 -16.32 3.88
C TRP A 147 -2.73 -16.19 3.47
N SER A 148 -3.29 -14.99 3.49
CA SER A 148 -4.69 -14.76 3.13
C SER A 148 -4.98 -15.07 1.67
N SER A 149 -3.99 -14.93 0.78
CA SER A 149 -4.17 -15.25 -0.63
C SER A 149 -4.02 -16.74 -0.95
N ARG A 150 -3.31 -17.50 -0.09
CA ARG A 150 -3.12 -18.94 -0.26
C ARG A 150 -4.30 -19.77 0.24
N ASN A 151 -5.01 -19.29 1.26
CA ASN A 151 -6.12 -20.00 1.89
C ASN A 151 -7.27 -19.03 2.13
N TRP A 152 -8.43 -19.27 1.48
CA TRP A 152 -9.59 -18.41 1.60
C TRP A 152 -10.10 -18.23 3.04
N PHE A 153 -9.97 -19.26 3.88
CA PHE A 153 -10.39 -19.24 5.28
C PHE A 153 -9.49 -18.30 6.09
N LEU A 154 -8.17 -18.41 5.91
CA LEU A 154 -7.19 -17.48 6.50
C LEU A 154 -7.40 -16.05 6.00
N ARG A 155 -7.80 -15.90 4.73
CA ARG A 155 -8.16 -14.59 4.18
C ARG A 155 -9.33 -13.96 4.92
N ILE A 156 -10.42 -14.71 5.16
CA ILE A 156 -11.57 -14.22 5.94
C ILE A 156 -11.15 -13.87 7.35
N TRP A 157 -10.36 -14.72 7.99
CA TRP A 157 -9.85 -14.49 9.34
C TRP A 157 -9.00 -13.23 9.44
N PHE A 158 -8.07 -13.01 8.53
CA PHE A 158 -7.25 -11.79 8.50
C PHE A 158 -8.07 -10.55 8.17
N GLU A 159 -9.05 -10.65 7.29
CA GLU A 159 -10.00 -9.58 7.00
C GLU A 159 -10.79 -9.18 8.25
N LEU A 160 -11.34 -10.15 8.99
CA LEU A 160 -12.00 -9.94 10.26
C LEU A 160 -11.07 -9.29 11.29
N LYS A 161 -9.86 -9.83 11.45
CA LYS A 161 -8.86 -9.30 12.38
C LYS A 161 -8.44 -7.87 12.05
N ARG A 162 -8.36 -7.49 10.77
CA ARG A 162 -8.08 -6.12 10.35
C ARG A 162 -9.23 -5.17 10.61
N ARG A 163 -10.48 -5.64 10.49
CA ARG A 163 -11.69 -4.84 10.77
C ARG A 163 -11.93 -4.63 12.26
N MET A 164 -11.50 -5.55 13.09
CA MET A 164 -11.63 -5.44 14.54
C MET A 164 -10.77 -4.30 15.09
N GLY A 165 -11.40 -3.36 15.79
CA GLY A 165 -10.69 -2.30 16.50
C GLY A 165 -9.76 -2.84 17.59
N ARG A 166 -8.77 -2.04 18.01
CA ARG A 166 -7.77 -2.45 19.04
C ARG A 166 -8.40 -2.95 20.34
N GLY A 167 -9.54 -2.37 20.76
CA GLY A 167 -10.25 -2.77 21.97
C GLY A 167 -10.84 -4.18 21.89
N LEU A 168 -11.43 -4.54 20.76
CA LEU A 168 -12.01 -5.87 20.53
C LEU A 168 -10.91 -6.94 20.43
N ARG A 169 -9.75 -6.61 19.82
CA ARG A 169 -8.60 -7.52 19.78
C ARG A 169 -8.02 -7.83 21.17
N LYS A 170 -8.02 -6.85 22.09
CA LYS A 170 -7.60 -7.07 23.48
C LYS A 170 -8.58 -8.01 24.20
N LYS A 171 -9.89 -7.80 24.06
CA LYS A 171 -10.91 -8.66 24.65
C LYS A 171 -10.82 -10.11 24.19
N ILE A 172 -10.66 -10.34 22.88
CA ILE A 172 -10.53 -11.68 22.32
C ILE A 172 -9.26 -12.38 22.81
N ARG A 173 -8.12 -11.69 22.91
CA ARG A 173 -6.90 -12.29 23.49
C ARG A 173 -7.05 -12.68 24.95
N TYR A 174 -7.84 -11.97 25.71
CA TYR A 174 -8.12 -12.28 27.09
C TYR A 174 -8.95 -13.59 27.22
N TRP A 175 -9.93 -13.76 26.35
CA TRP A 175 -10.79 -14.95 26.30
C TRP A 175 -10.07 -16.24 25.91
N PHE A 176 -9.02 -16.18 25.11
CA PHE A 176 -8.25 -17.35 24.71
C PHE A 176 -7.04 -17.65 25.64
N ARG A 177 -6.84 -16.87 26.70
CA ARG A 177 -5.80 -17.09 27.71
C ARG A 177 -6.35 -17.48 29.09
N SER A 178 -7.63 -17.47 29.26
CA SER A 178 -8.38 -18.01 30.41
C SER A 178 -8.90 -19.41 30.09
#